data_afca02eae941d8d7dd226c0accc36af6
#
_entry.id   afca02eae941d8d7dd226c0accc36af6
#
_cell.length_a   1.000
_cell.length_b   1.000
_cell.length_c   1.000
_cell.angle_alpha   90.00
_cell.angle_beta   90.00
_cell.angle_gamma   90.00
#
_symmetry.space_group_name_H-M   'P 1'
#
loop_
_entity.id
_entity.type
_entity.pdbx_description
1 polymer ?
#
loop_
_entity_poly.entity_id
_entity_poly.type
_entity_poly.pdbx_seq_one_letter_code
_entity_poly.pdbx_strand_id
1 'polypeptide(L)'
;MTSSSLSADLHRYLQESRDGVLSRLEGLSQYDMRRPMTPSATNLLGLVKHLATMEHGYLGDCVGRPAPVPLPWVEDESVLDGADMWAKADESSDEIVELYRAAWRHSDESIAQLALDAPAEVKWWPEERRATTFGHLLVRMVAETAHHAGHADITREMIDGRGGGDHDDIGGAEWWERYVERVQRAADAHR
;
A
#
# COMPACT_ATOMS: atom_id res chain seq x y z
N MET A 1 -15.36 4.93 28.19
CA MET A 1 -14.62 4.70 26.93
C MET A 1 -13.32 5.50 27.03
N THR A 2 -12.18 4.85 27.20
CA THR A 2 -10.87 5.53 27.15
C THR A 2 -10.65 5.98 25.71
N SER A 3 -10.45 7.28 25.50
CA SER A 3 -10.04 7.81 24.19
C SER A 3 -8.74 7.12 23.77
N SER A 4 -8.71 6.49 22.60
CA SER A 4 -7.46 5.99 22.01
C SER A 4 -6.52 7.17 21.77
N SER A 5 -5.20 6.93 21.84
CA SER A 5 -4.24 7.97 21.44
C SER A 5 -4.27 8.13 19.91
N LEU A 6 -3.94 9.33 19.40
CA LEU A 6 -3.83 9.56 17.96
C LEU A 6 -2.86 8.56 17.29
N SER A 7 -1.75 8.22 17.97
CA SER A 7 -0.81 7.21 17.46
C SER A 7 -1.48 5.84 17.30
N ALA A 8 -2.29 5.41 18.26
CA ALA A 8 -3.02 4.16 18.19
C ALA A 8 -4.08 4.15 17.08
N ASP A 9 -4.77 5.28 16.86
CA ASP A 9 -5.73 5.39 15.76
C ASP A 9 -5.03 5.35 14.39
N LEU A 10 -3.90 6.06 14.23
CA LEU A 10 -3.12 6.02 13.00
C LEU A 10 -2.56 4.61 12.72
N HIS A 11 -2.06 3.93 13.75
CA HIS A 11 -1.60 2.54 13.62
C HIS A 11 -2.72 1.60 13.18
N ARG A 12 -3.91 1.73 13.79
CA ARG A 12 -5.08 0.93 13.40
C ARG A 12 -5.46 1.13 11.93
N TYR A 13 -5.56 2.38 11.45
CA TYR A 13 -5.88 2.66 10.05
C TYR A 13 -4.79 2.18 9.07
N LEU A 14 -3.52 2.29 9.48
CA LEU A 14 -2.42 1.72 8.69
C LEU A 14 -2.58 0.20 8.56
N GLN A 15 -2.88 -0.49 9.68
CA GLN A 15 -3.04 -1.94 9.70
C GLN A 15 -4.25 -2.40 8.87
N GLU A 16 -5.40 -1.73 8.99
CA GLU A 16 -6.58 -2.00 8.16
C GLU A 16 -6.25 -1.91 6.67
N SER A 17 -5.47 -0.90 6.27
CA SER A 17 -5.05 -0.73 4.86
C SER A 17 -4.04 -1.79 4.41
N ARG A 18 -3.08 -2.17 5.27
CA ARG A 18 -2.11 -3.26 5.02
C ARG A 18 -2.81 -4.59 4.76
N ASP A 19 -3.76 -4.94 5.64
CA ASP A 19 -4.56 -6.17 5.53
C ASP A 19 -5.41 -6.14 4.25
N GLY A 20 -5.97 -4.98 3.93
CA GLY A 20 -6.70 -4.75 2.69
C GLY A 20 -5.85 -5.08 1.46
N VAL A 21 -4.64 -4.54 1.35
CA VAL A 21 -3.73 -4.81 0.23
C VAL A 21 -3.40 -6.29 0.11
N LEU A 22 -2.99 -6.95 1.19
CA LEU A 22 -2.61 -8.37 1.14
C LEU A 22 -3.77 -9.29 0.81
N SER A 23 -4.97 -9.00 1.31
CA SER A 23 -6.17 -9.79 1.01
C SER A 23 -6.49 -9.82 -0.49
N ARG A 24 -6.04 -8.82 -1.27
CA ARG A 24 -6.27 -8.77 -2.72
C ARG A 24 -5.39 -9.74 -3.52
N LEU A 25 -4.38 -10.34 -2.91
CA LEU A 25 -3.56 -11.38 -3.53
C LEU A 25 -4.13 -12.78 -3.33
N GLU A 26 -5.03 -12.97 -2.35
CA GLU A 26 -5.52 -14.28 -1.95
C GLU A 26 -6.22 -15.02 -3.11
N GLY A 27 -5.79 -16.28 -3.34
CA GLY A 27 -6.37 -17.15 -4.36
C GLY A 27 -6.03 -16.80 -5.81
N LEU A 28 -5.20 -15.77 -6.06
CA LEU A 28 -4.75 -15.44 -7.40
C LEU A 28 -3.56 -16.31 -7.86
N SER A 29 -3.49 -16.52 -9.18
CA SER A 29 -2.33 -17.14 -9.81
C SER A 29 -1.11 -16.22 -9.77
N GLN A 30 0.12 -16.79 -9.90
CA GLN A 30 1.36 -16.02 -10.03
C GLN A 30 1.31 -15.04 -11.21
N TYR A 31 0.65 -15.44 -12.29
CA TYR A 31 0.45 -14.58 -13.46
C TYR A 31 -0.46 -13.39 -13.14
N ASP A 32 -1.62 -13.64 -12.52
CA ASP A 32 -2.59 -12.57 -12.22
C ASP A 32 -2.08 -11.54 -11.20
N MET A 33 -1.26 -11.97 -10.24
CA MET A 33 -0.62 -11.05 -9.30
C MET A 33 0.38 -10.10 -9.96
N ARG A 34 0.97 -10.49 -11.11
CA ARG A 34 2.13 -9.80 -11.74
C ARG A 34 1.80 -9.08 -13.03
N ARG A 35 0.76 -9.51 -13.76
CA ARG A 35 0.45 -8.92 -15.06
C ARG A 35 0.03 -7.46 -14.95
N PRO A 36 0.42 -6.60 -15.92
CA PRO A 36 0.00 -5.20 -15.93
C PRO A 36 -1.51 -5.10 -16.20
N MET A 37 -2.23 -4.40 -15.33
CA MET A 37 -3.69 -4.22 -15.44
C MET A 37 -4.10 -2.86 -15.97
N THR A 38 -3.19 -1.91 -16.00
CA THR A 38 -3.43 -0.55 -16.50
C THR A 38 -2.37 -0.14 -17.52
N PRO A 39 -2.57 0.92 -18.33
CA PRO A 39 -1.53 1.45 -19.22
C PRO A 39 -0.24 1.88 -18.51
N SER A 40 -0.30 2.19 -17.21
CA SER A 40 0.86 2.48 -16.37
C SER A 40 1.45 1.24 -15.69
N ALA A 41 1.02 0.05 -16.11
CA ALA A 41 1.50 -1.26 -15.63
C ALA A 41 1.22 -1.56 -14.15
N THR A 42 0.22 -0.92 -13.54
CA THR A 42 -0.19 -1.24 -12.16
C THR A 42 -0.49 -2.74 -12.05
N ASN A 43 0.09 -3.39 -11.05
CA ASN A 43 -0.09 -4.81 -10.76
C ASN A 43 -0.06 -5.05 -9.25
N LEU A 44 -0.75 -6.08 -8.77
CA LEU A 44 -0.96 -6.28 -7.33
C LEU A 44 0.34 -6.56 -6.58
N LEU A 45 1.21 -7.41 -7.10
CA LEU A 45 2.46 -7.75 -6.41
C LEU A 45 3.44 -6.60 -6.38
N GLY A 46 3.45 -5.74 -7.41
CA GLY A 46 4.21 -4.50 -7.44
C GLY A 46 3.76 -3.53 -6.37
N LEU A 47 2.45 -3.38 -6.15
CA LEU A 47 1.94 -2.54 -5.05
C LEU A 47 2.44 -3.02 -3.68
N VAL A 48 2.48 -4.34 -3.44
CA VAL A 48 3.01 -4.90 -2.18
C VAL A 48 4.50 -4.62 -2.02
N LYS A 49 5.29 -4.82 -3.09
CA LYS A 49 6.73 -4.55 -3.08
C LYS A 49 7.03 -3.07 -2.85
N HIS A 50 6.27 -2.19 -3.51
CA HIS A 50 6.37 -0.75 -3.33
C HIS A 50 6.07 -0.34 -1.89
N LEU A 51 4.95 -0.79 -1.32
CA LEU A 51 4.58 -0.46 0.06
C LEU A 51 5.60 -0.96 1.08
N ALA A 52 6.20 -2.14 0.87
CA ALA A 52 7.30 -2.61 1.71
C ALA A 52 8.50 -1.65 1.67
N THR A 53 8.85 -1.16 0.49
CA THR A 53 9.93 -0.17 0.28
C THR A 53 9.62 1.15 0.98
N MET A 54 8.41 1.67 0.77
CA MET A 54 7.99 2.95 1.36
C MET A 54 7.94 2.89 2.89
N GLU A 55 7.47 1.79 3.44
CA GLU A 55 7.34 1.62 4.89
C GLU A 55 8.71 1.52 5.57
N HIS A 56 9.63 0.74 5.02
CA HIS A 56 11.02 0.70 5.49
C HIS A 56 11.70 2.07 5.39
N GLY A 57 11.50 2.79 4.29
CA GLY A 57 12.07 4.12 4.10
C GLY A 57 11.53 5.14 5.09
N TYR A 58 10.21 5.34 5.13
CA TYR A 58 9.61 6.41 5.92
C TYR A 58 9.53 6.12 7.43
N LEU A 59 9.16 4.90 7.82
CA LEU A 59 9.01 4.54 9.24
C LEU A 59 10.25 3.83 9.82
N GLY A 60 11.28 3.65 9.00
CA GLY A 60 12.58 3.07 9.37
C GLY A 60 13.72 4.06 9.14
N ASP A 61 14.24 4.14 7.93
CA ASP A 61 15.44 4.91 7.61
C ASP A 61 15.34 6.39 8.00
N CYS A 62 14.20 7.03 7.70
CA CYS A 62 13.97 8.44 7.99
C CYS A 62 13.92 8.79 9.49
N VAL A 63 13.77 7.79 10.34
CA VAL A 63 13.77 7.96 11.81
C VAL A 63 15.00 7.33 12.49
N GLY A 64 16.04 7.03 11.71
CA GLY A 64 17.29 6.45 12.22
C GLY A 64 17.21 4.98 12.61
N ARG A 65 16.21 4.25 12.10
CA ARG A 65 15.99 2.83 12.31
C ARG A 65 16.06 2.11 10.95
N PRO A 66 17.26 1.87 10.38
CA PRO A 66 17.39 1.32 9.04
C PRO A 66 16.73 -0.06 8.92
N ALA A 67 16.25 -0.36 7.70
CA ALA A 67 15.65 -1.65 7.39
C ALA A 67 16.55 -2.81 7.82
N PRO A 68 16.02 -3.87 8.48
CA PRO A 68 16.81 -5.01 8.92
C PRO A 68 17.22 -5.94 7.79
N VAL A 69 16.68 -5.73 6.59
CA VAL A 69 16.94 -6.51 5.38
C VAL A 69 17.36 -5.59 4.24
N PRO A 70 18.29 -6.02 3.37
CA PRO A 70 18.68 -5.22 2.22
C PRO A 70 17.52 -5.09 1.22
N LEU A 71 17.41 -3.93 0.61
CA LEU A 71 16.51 -3.65 -0.51
C LEU A 71 17.36 -3.36 -1.75
N PRO A 72 17.70 -4.38 -2.56
CA PRO A 72 18.66 -4.23 -3.67
C PRO A 72 18.31 -3.09 -4.62
N TRP A 73 17.02 -2.88 -4.92
CA TRP A 73 16.56 -1.80 -5.79
C TRP A 73 16.68 -0.40 -5.17
N VAL A 74 16.84 -0.30 -3.85
CA VAL A 74 17.16 0.96 -3.16
C VAL A 74 18.67 1.19 -3.17
N GLU A 75 19.46 0.14 -2.94
CA GLU A 75 20.92 0.19 -2.88
C GLU A 75 21.54 0.50 -4.25
N ASP A 76 20.98 -0.04 -5.34
CA ASP A 76 21.41 0.19 -6.72
C ASP A 76 20.69 1.36 -7.42
N GLU A 77 19.84 2.09 -6.68
CA GLU A 77 19.05 3.23 -7.15
C GLU A 77 18.01 2.90 -8.25
N SER A 78 17.81 1.64 -8.63
CA SER A 78 16.82 1.25 -9.64
C SER A 78 15.37 1.51 -9.23
N VAL A 79 15.13 1.78 -7.95
CA VAL A 79 13.86 2.31 -7.44
C VAL A 79 13.43 3.61 -8.14
N LEU A 80 14.38 4.42 -8.61
CA LEU A 80 14.11 5.65 -9.38
C LEU A 80 13.52 5.35 -10.77
N ASP A 81 13.74 4.15 -11.29
CA ASP A 81 13.16 3.62 -12.52
C ASP A 81 11.95 2.69 -12.25
N GLY A 82 11.43 2.70 -11.02
CA GLY A 82 10.25 1.95 -10.62
C GLY A 82 10.49 0.45 -10.40
N ALA A 83 11.71 0.02 -10.06
CA ALA A 83 12.03 -1.39 -9.80
C ALA A 83 11.27 -1.98 -8.59
N ASP A 84 10.74 -1.15 -7.72
CA ASP A 84 9.86 -1.54 -6.62
C ASP A 84 8.38 -1.70 -7.04
N MET A 85 7.99 -1.20 -8.22
CA MET A 85 6.60 -1.24 -8.70
C MET A 85 6.22 -2.55 -9.44
N TRP A 86 7.15 -3.48 -9.56
CA TRP A 86 6.93 -4.78 -10.19
C TRP A 86 7.90 -5.83 -9.67
N ALA A 87 7.50 -7.11 -9.76
CA ALA A 87 8.34 -8.23 -9.36
C ALA A 87 9.01 -8.86 -10.59
N LYS A 88 10.33 -9.05 -10.54
CA LYS A 88 11.09 -9.80 -11.56
C LYS A 88 10.61 -11.25 -11.61
N ALA A 89 10.91 -11.97 -12.70
CA ALA A 89 10.47 -13.34 -12.88
C ALA A 89 11.06 -14.33 -11.85
N ASP A 90 12.23 -14.00 -11.32
CA ASP A 90 12.97 -14.77 -10.31
C ASP A 90 12.68 -14.31 -8.86
N GLU A 91 11.94 -13.23 -8.66
CA GLU A 91 11.50 -12.82 -7.32
C GLU A 91 10.25 -13.61 -6.90
N SER A 92 10.30 -14.27 -5.76
CA SER A 92 9.17 -15.03 -5.20
C SER A 92 8.08 -14.10 -4.68
N SER A 93 6.81 -14.40 -4.98
CA SER A 93 5.69 -13.66 -4.37
C SER A 93 5.63 -13.82 -2.87
N ASP A 94 5.96 -15.01 -2.36
CA ASP A 94 5.95 -15.28 -0.93
C ASP A 94 7.05 -14.48 -0.21
N GLU A 95 8.23 -14.34 -0.83
CA GLU A 95 9.32 -13.51 -0.30
C GLU A 95 8.95 -12.02 -0.31
N ILE A 96 8.26 -11.52 -1.34
CA ILE A 96 7.78 -10.13 -1.40
C ILE A 96 6.71 -9.88 -0.34
N VAL A 97 5.77 -10.79 -0.15
CA VAL A 97 4.75 -10.69 0.91
C VAL A 97 5.41 -10.73 2.30
N GLU A 98 6.39 -11.62 2.51
CA GLU A 98 7.10 -11.69 3.79
C GLU A 98 7.99 -10.46 4.04
N LEU A 99 8.59 -9.89 3.00
CA LEU A 99 9.29 -8.60 3.09
C LEU A 99 8.34 -7.50 3.58
N TYR A 100 7.12 -7.44 3.04
CA TYR A 100 6.13 -6.45 3.49
C TYR A 100 5.71 -6.69 4.95
N ARG A 101 5.51 -7.93 5.35
CA ARG A 101 5.24 -8.26 6.75
C ARG A 101 6.42 -7.92 7.68
N ALA A 102 7.65 -8.07 7.19
CA ALA A 102 8.84 -7.64 7.93
C ALA A 102 8.89 -6.11 8.08
N ALA A 103 8.49 -5.36 7.03
CA ALA A 103 8.33 -3.91 7.11
C ALA A 103 7.30 -3.52 8.17
N TRP A 104 6.15 -4.21 8.26
CA TRP A 104 5.15 -3.95 9.31
C TRP A 104 5.73 -4.10 10.71
N ARG A 105 6.36 -5.26 10.99
CA ARG A 105 6.97 -5.52 12.31
C ARG A 105 7.97 -4.44 12.69
N HIS A 106 8.80 -4.02 11.75
CA HIS A 106 9.80 -2.98 11.98
C HIS A 106 9.16 -1.61 12.23
N SER A 107 8.15 -1.24 11.43
CA SER A 107 7.40 0.01 11.58
C SER A 107 6.57 0.05 12.86
N ASP A 108 5.98 -1.08 13.24
CA ASP A 108 5.20 -1.20 14.48
C ASP A 108 6.07 -0.98 15.72
N GLU A 109 7.33 -1.44 15.68
CA GLU A 109 8.31 -1.11 16.73
C GLU A 109 8.60 0.40 16.76
N SER A 110 8.73 1.06 15.59
CA SER A 110 8.90 2.51 15.53
C SER A 110 7.69 3.25 16.11
N ILE A 111 6.47 2.81 15.76
CA ILE A 111 5.21 3.38 16.26
C ILE A 111 5.09 3.20 17.78
N ALA A 112 5.55 2.08 18.32
CA ALA A 112 5.50 1.80 19.76
C ALA A 112 6.54 2.59 20.57
N GLN A 113 7.68 2.94 19.96
CA GLN A 113 8.82 3.52 20.68
C GLN A 113 8.97 5.02 20.49
N LEU A 114 8.47 5.61 19.40
CA LEU A 114 8.69 7.00 19.04
C LEU A 114 7.47 7.86 19.38
N ALA A 115 7.73 9.05 19.92
CA ALA A 115 6.71 10.08 20.05
C ALA A 115 6.39 10.67 18.66
N LEU A 116 5.15 11.15 18.44
CA LEU A 116 4.75 11.72 17.15
C LEU A 116 5.56 12.95 16.76
N ASP A 117 6.11 13.69 17.72
CA ASP A 117 6.99 14.84 17.53
C ASP A 117 8.47 14.50 17.44
N ALA A 118 8.83 13.19 17.51
CA ALA A 118 10.21 12.77 17.33
C ALA A 118 10.76 13.25 15.98
N PRO A 119 12.01 13.73 15.93
CA PRO A 119 12.60 14.24 14.68
C PRO A 119 12.78 13.15 13.65
N ALA A 120 12.54 13.49 12.39
CA ALA A 120 12.74 12.65 11.23
C ALA A 120 13.39 13.45 10.09
N GLU A 121 14.10 12.75 9.19
CA GLU A 121 14.72 13.37 8.02
C GLU A 121 14.48 12.52 6.78
N VAL A 122 13.92 13.15 5.73
CA VAL A 122 13.68 12.50 4.43
C VAL A 122 14.71 13.03 3.43
N LYS A 123 15.82 12.32 3.24
CA LYS A 123 16.98 12.79 2.47
C LYS A 123 16.69 13.05 0.99
N TRP A 124 15.70 12.36 0.41
CA TRP A 124 15.31 12.51 -1.01
C TRP A 124 14.25 13.59 -1.26
N TRP A 125 13.78 14.27 -0.22
CA TRP A 125 12.92 15.43 -0.38
C TRP A 125 13.74 16.70 -0.67
N PRO A 126 13.10 17.76 -1.22
CA PRO A 126 13.72 19.09 -1.32
C PRO A 126 14.24 19.54 0.05
N GLU A 127 15.40 20.20 0.07
CA GLU A 127 16.15 20.53 1.29
C GLU A 127 15.29 21.22 2.36
N GLU A 128 14.46 22.16 1.93
CA GLU A 128 13.57 22.93 2.80
C GLU A 128 12.46 22.09 3.48
N ARG A 129 12.26 20.85 3.03
CA ARG A 129 11.24 19.92 3.55
C ARG A 129 11.81 18.64 4.16
N ARG A 130 13.15 18.47 4.13
CA ARG A 130 13.78 17.23 4.63
C ARG A 130 13.54 17.00 6.11
N ALA A 131 13.71 18.06 6.93
CA ALA A 131 13.44 17.98 8.35
C ALA A 131 11.93 17.93 8.60
N THR A 132 11.48 16.91 9.32
CA THR A 132 10.07 16.65 9.60
C THR A 132 9.93 15.90 10.93
N THR A 133 8.76 15.35 11.22
CA THR A 133 8.48 14.55 12.41
C THR A 133 8.02 13.14 12.06
N PHE A 134 8.19 12.22 12.99
CA PHE A 134 7.66 10.86 12.87
C PHE A 134 6.15 10.85 12.62
N GLY A 135 5.40 11.67 13.34
CA GLY A 135 3.94 11.78 13.16
C GLY A 135 3.54 12.20 11.75
N HIS A 136 4.29 13.13 11.12
CA HIS A 136 4.06 13.49 9.72
C HIS A 136 4.28 12.27 8.80
N LEU A 137 5.35 11.51 9.01
CA LEU A 137 5.66 10.33 8.21
C LEU A 137 4.63 9.22 8.44
N LEU A 138 4.13 9.03 9.65
CA LEU A 138 3.08 8.07 9.97
C LEU A 138 1.75 8.43 9.26
N VAL A 139 1.34 9.70 9.30
CA VAL A 139 0.17 10.18 8.52
C VAL A 139 0.38 9.95 7.03
N ARG A 140 1.58 10.23 6.51
CA ARG A 140 1.92 9.97 5.12
C ARG A 140 1.77 8.48 4.78
N MET A 141 2.28 7.58 5.61
CA MET A 141 2.19 6.13 5.36
C MET A 141 0.74 5.62 5.44
N VAL A 142 -0.08 6.13 6.36
CA VAL A 142 -1.52 5.82 6.37
C VAL A 142 -2.16 6.23 5.05
N ALA A 143 -1.89 7.46 4.57
CA ALA A 143 -2.45 7.95 3.31
C ALA A 143 -1.94 7.15 2.10
N GLU A 144 -0.65 6.84 2.04
CA GLU A 144 0.00 6.08 0.97
C GLU A 144 -0.57 4.66 0.88
N THR A 145 -0.63 3.97 2.02
CA THR A 145 -1.13 2.58 2.06
C THR A 145 -2.63 2.51 1.73
N ALA A 146 -3.44 3.45 2.24
CA ALA A 146 -4.86 3.53 1.91
C ALA A 146 -5.10 3.84 0.42
N HIS A 147 -4.28 4.72 -0.17
CA HIS A 147 -4.34 5.03 -1.60
C HIS A 147 -4.06 3.78 -2.44
N HIS A 148 -3.02 3.03 -2.11
CA HIS A 148 -2.67 1.80 -2.81
C HIS A 148 -3.62 0.64 -2.52
N ALA A 149 -4.26 0.61 -1.35
CA ALA A 149 -5.33 -0.35 -1.07
C ALA A 149 -6.52 -0.16 -2.03
N GLY A 150 -6.93 1.09 -2.28
CA GLY A 150 -7.95 1.39 -3.30
C GLY A 150 -7.53 1.02 -4.73
N HIS A 151 -6.25 1.20 -5.09
CA HIS A 151 -5.71 0.69 -6.37
C HIS A 151 -5.77 -0.85 -6.44
N ALA A 152 -5.44 -1.53 -5.36
CA ALA A 152 -5.50 -2.99 -5.28
C ALA A 152 -6.94 -3.51 -5.40
N ASP A 153 -7.92 -2.83 -4.79
CA ASP A 153 -9.35 -3.16 -4.90
C ASP A 153 -9.80 -3.14 -6.36
N ILE A 154 -9.58 -2.03 -7.07
CA ILE A 154 -9.96 -1.88 -8.48
C ILE A 154 -9.19 -2.87 -9.37
N THR A 155 -7.90 -3.07 -9.11
CA THR A 155 -7.07 -4.03 -9.87
C THR A 155 -7.60 -5.45 -9.68
N ARG A 156 -8.00 -5.83 -8.47
CA ARG A 156 -8.60 -7.13 -8.16
C ARG A 156 -9.94 -7.32 -8.85
N GLU A 157 -10.80 -6.32 -8.80
CA GLU A 157 -12.10 -6.33 -9.47
C GLU A 157 -11.96 -6.54 -11.00
N MET A 158 -10.94 -5.92 -11.62
CA MET A 158 -10.62 -6.13 -13.04
C MET A 158 -10.11 -7.54 -13.37
N ILE A 159 -9.59 -8.29 -12.39
CA ILE A 159 -9.07 -9.66 -12.59
C ILE A 159 -10.19 -10.69 -12.51
N ASP A 160 -10.99 -10.65 -11.46
CA ASP A 160 -11.96 -11.71 -11.14
C ASP A 160 -13.34 -11.22 -10.67
N GLY A 161 -13.61 -9.91 -10.74
CA GLY A 161 -14.87 -9.30 -10.37
C GLY A 161 -15.08 -9.14 -8.86
N ARG A 162 -14.07 -9.44 -8.03
CA ARG A 162 -14.15 -9.23 -6.59
C ARG A 162 -13.80 -7.79 -6.25
N GLY A 163 -14.80 -7.03 -5.83
CA GLY A 163 -14.63 -5.65 -5.36
C GLY A 163 -13.92 -5.54 -4.01
N GLY A 164 -13.87 -4.32 -3.48
CA GLY A 164 -13.35 -4.02 -2.15
C GLY A 164 -14.13 -4.68 -1.01
N GLY A 165 -13.73 -4.43 0.25
CA GLY A 165 -14.27 -5.10 1.43
C GLY A 165 -15.79 -5.04 1.59
N ASP A 166 -16.42 -3.97 1.11
CA ASP A 166 -17.88 -3.75 1.23
C ASP A 166 -18.67 -4.29 0.03
N HIS A 167 -18.01 -4.81 -1.01
CA HIS A 167 -18.66 -5.18 -2.28
C HIS A 167 -19.79 -6.20 -2.08
N ASP A 168 -19.54 -7.26 -1.34
CA ASP A 168 -20.51 -8.34 -1.10
C ASP A 168 -21.61 -7.91 -0.12
N ASP A 169 -21.33 -6.95 0.76
CA ASP A 169 -22.29 -6.41 1.74
C ASP A 169 -23.31 -5.47 1.09
N ILE A 170 -22.97 -4.82 -0.03
CA ILE A 170 -23.84 -3.89 -0.74
C ILE A 170 -24.91 -4.64 -1.54
N GLY A 171 -24.56 -5.74 -2.20
CA GLY A 171 -25.54 -6.51 -2.97
C GLY A 171 -24.97 -7.66 -3.80
N GLY A 172 -25.81 -8.59 -4.21
CA GLY A 172 -25.45 -9.69 -5.09
C GLY A 172 -25.35 -9.28 -6.58
N ALA A 173 -24.99 -10.25 -7.45
CA ALA A 173 -24.75 -10.03 -8.88
C ALA A 173 -25.86 -9.24 -9.61
N GLU A 174 -27.13 -9.63 -9.42
CA GLU A 174 -28.25 -8.91 -10.05
C GLU A 174 -28.39 -7.46 -9.58
N TRP A 175 -28.02 -7.16 -8.34
CA TRP A 175 -28.03 -5.79 -7.82
C TRP A 175 -26.95 -4.97 -8.52
N TRP A 176 -25.74 -5.54 -8.68
CA TRP A 176 -24.63 -4.88 -9.35
C TRP A 176 -24.91 -4.65 -10.83
N GLU A 177 -25.51 -5.63 -11.56
CA GLU A 177 -25.91 -5.44 -12.95
C GLU A 177 -26.85 -4.23 -13.11
N ARG A 178 -27.92 -4.16 -12.31
CA ARG A 178 -28.85 -3.03 -12.32
C ARG A 178 -28.20 -1.70 -11.94
N TYR A 179 -27.25 -1.76 -11.00
CA TYR A 179 -26.53 -0.57 -10.57
C TYR A 179 -25.64 -0.03 -11.68
N VAL A 180 -24.82 -0.88 -12.31
CA VAL A 180 -23.96 -0.53 -13.45
C VAL A 180 -24.77 0.04 -14.60
N GLU A 181 -25.90 -0.59 -15.00
CA GLU A 181 -26.78 -0.08 -16.02
C GLU A 181 -27.34 1.33 -15.69
N ARG A 182 -27.68 1.57 -14.42
CA ARG A 182 -28.17 2.87 -13.98
C ARG A 182 -27.08 3.94 -14.11
N VAL A 183 -25.85 3.63 -13.70
CA VAL A 183 -24.69 4.52 -13.83
C VAL A 183 -24.39 4.79 -15.30
N GLN A 184 -24.41 3.74 -16.15
CA GLN A 184 -24.16 3.87 -17.58
C GLN A 184 -25.20 4.78 -18.27
N ARG A 185 -26.50 4.58 -17.98
CA ARG A 185 -27.56 5.46 -18.53
C ARG A 185 -27.38 6.94 -18.13
N ALA A 186 -26.92 7.18 -16.89
CA ALA A 186 -26.61 8.54 -16.45
C ALA A 186 -25.45 9.15 -17.24
N ALA A 187 -24.40 8.38 -17.50
CA ALA A 187 -23.26 8.83 -18.29
C ALA A 187 -23.64 9.09 -19.76
N ASP A 188 -24.49 8.22 -20.36
CA ASP A 188 -24.92 8.35 -21.76
C ASP A 188 -25.72 9.62 -22.04
N ALA A 189 -26.39 10.20 -21.03
CA ALA A 189 -27.08 11.48 -21.16
C ALA A 189 -26.14 12.69 -21.40
N HIS A 190 -24.80 12.48 -21.30
CA HIS A 190 -23.76 13.50 -21.50
C HIS A 190 -22.87 13.22 -22.73
N ARG A 191 -23.29 12.34 -23.63
CA ARG A 191 -22.62 12.09 -24.92
C ARG A 191 -22.89 13.15 -25.95
#